data_7089a552a141d06edde0934ce6b4ec49
#
_entry.id   7089a552a141d06edde0934ce6b4ec49
#
_cell.length_a   1.000
_cell.length_b   1.000
_cell.length_c   1.000
_cell.angle_alpha   90.00
_cell.angle_beta   90.00
_cell.angle_gamma   90.00
#
_symmetry.space_group_name_H-M   'P 1'
#
loop_
_entity.id
_entity.type
_entity.pdbx_description
1 polymer ?
#
loop_
_entity_poly.entity_id
_entity_poly.type
_entity_poly.pdbx_seq_one_letter_code
_entity_poly.pdbx_strand_id
1 'polypeptide(L)'
;MGTALTPLLTKFATRYEMGTTPEEVANTLKQTCFKGQVNDSQMVALLIVADQYKLNPFTKELYAFPDKNNGIVPVVGVDGWARIINENPQFDGMEFSMDQQGTECTCKIYRKDRSHAISATEYMAECKRNTQPWQSHPRRMLRHKAMIQCARLAFGFAGIYDQDEAERIVERDVTPAEQYEDVSEAICLIKDSPTMEDLQSAFSNAWKAYKTKGARDQLTAAKDQRKKELLEAPIDVEFEETGDDRAA
;
A
#
# COMPACT_ATOMS: atom_id res chain seq x y z
N MET A 1 -32.66 -0.22 1.00
CA MET A 1 -31.75 -0.86 1.97
C MET A 1 -31.80 -2.36 1.84
N GLY A 2 -30.64 -3.00 1.85
CA GLY A 2 -30.56 -4.48 1.81
C GLY A 2 -31.09 -5.12 3.09
N THR A 3 -31.62 -6.34 2.96
CA THR A 3 -32.26 -7.10 4.07
C THR A 3 -31.36 -7.29 5.29
N ALA A 4 -30.02 -7.29 5.10
CA ALA A 4 -29.05 -7.48 6.19
C ALA A 4 -28.64 -6.17 6.90
N LEU A 5 -28.82 -5.02 6.27
CA LEU A 5 -28.37 -3.73 6.80
C LEU A 5 -29.32 -3.20 7.89
N THR A 6 -30.63 -3.27 7.67
CA THR A 6 -31.64 -2.72 8.60
C THR A 6 -31.53 -3.28 10.02
N PRO A 7 -31.37 -4.60 10.25
CA PRO A 7 -31.22 -5.15 11.61
C PRO A 7 -29.97 -4.63 12.33
N LEU A 8 -28.84 -4.48 11.58
CA LEU A 8 -27.61 -3.95 12.16
C LEU A 8 -27.76 -2.49 12.55
N LEU A 9 -28.34 -1.66 11.69
CA LEU A 9 -28.60 -0.24 11.98
C LEU A 9 -29.51 -0.09 13.20
N THR A 10 -30.58 -0.90 13.29
CA THR A 10 -31.47 -0.91 14.47
C THR A 10 -30.70 -1.27 15.75
N LYS A 11 -29.83 -2.32 15.69
CA LYS A 11 -28.97 -2.72 16.80
C LYS A 11 -28.07 -1.56 17.28
N PHE A 12 -27.47 -0.83 16.34
CA PHE A 12 -26.60 0.31 16.65
C PHE A 12 -27.41 1.50 17.17
N ALA A 13 -28.57 1.82 16.57
CA ALA A 13 -29.47 2.86 17.08
C ALA A 13 -29.87 2.61 18.53
N THR A 14 -30.22 1.35 18.87
CA THR A 14 -30.57 0.95 20.24
C THR A 14 -29.37 1.02 21.18
N ARG A 15 -28.18 0.51 20.76
CA ARG A 15 -26.96 0.52 21.57
C ARG A 15 -26.52 1.93 21.99
N TYR A 16 -26.71 2.90 21.11
CA TYR A 16 -26.28 4.29 21.32
C TYR A 16 -27.46 5.23 21.64
N GLU A 17 -28.63 4.68 21.94
CA GLU A 17 -29.84 5.43 22.35
C GLU A 17 -30.19 6.60 21.42
N MET A 18 -30.00 6.40 20.12
CA MET A 18 -30.08 7.49 19.13
C MET A 18 -31.51 7.99 18.91
N GLY A 19 -32.55 7.20 19.22
CA GLY A 19 -33.95 7.58 19.05
C GLY A 19 -34.37 7.92 17.61
N THR A 20 -33.61 7.46 16.62
CA THR A 20 -33.75 7.79 15.19
C THR A 20 -34.07 6.56 14.35
N THR A 21 -34.48 6.78 13.09
CA THR A 21 -34.76 5.70 12.15
C THR A 21 -33.46 5.04 11.65
N PRO A 22 -33.48 3.77 11.19
CA PRO A 22 -32.33 3.13 10.57
C PRO A 22 -31.75 3.91 9.38
N GLU A 23 -32.61 4.61 8.64
CA GLU A 23 -32.21 5.45 7.51
C GLU A 23 -31.37 6.65 7.95
N GLU A 24 -31.74 7.32 9.04
CA GLU A 24 -30.99 8.44 9.60
C GLU A 24 -29.65 7.97 10.17
N VAL A 25 -29.61 6.82 10.82
CA VAL A 25 -28.38 6.17 11.29
C VAL A 25 -27.45 5.89 10.11
N ALA A 26 -27.96 5.29 9.02
CA ALA A 26 -27.18 5.00 7.83
C ALA A 26 -26.60 6.28 7.19
N ASN A 27 -27.39 7.34 7.10
CA ASN A 27 -26.95 8.63 6.55
C ASN A 27 -25.86 9.27 7.43
N THR A 28 -26.01 9.22 8.74
CA THR A 28 -25.01 9.71 9.69
C THR A 28 -23.69 8.94 9.53
N LEU A 29 -23.74 7.62 9.46
CA LEU A 29 -22.55 6.77 9.25
C LEU A 29 -21.86 7.04 7.91
N LYS A 30 -22.63 7.20 6.83
CA LYS A 30 -22.08 7.56 5.51
C LYS A 30 -21.26 8.84 5.55
N GLN A 31 -21.72 9.84 6.30
CA GLN A 31 -21.06 11.14 6.40
C GLN A 31 -19.87 11.13 7.36
N THR A 32 -19.90 10.31 8.41
CA THR A 32 -18.91 10.35 9.49
C THR A 32 -17.81 9.31 9.36
N CYS A 33 -18.15 8.10 8.86
CA CYS A 33 -17.27 6.93 8.94
C CYS A 33 -16.64 6.52 7.61
N PHE A 34 -17.05 7.15 6.49
CA PHE A 34 -16.48 6.80 5.19
C PHE A 34 -15.84 8.01 4.52
N LYS A 35 -14.71 7.77 3.88
CA LYS A 35 -14.09 8.71 2.95
C LYS A 35 -14.49 8.32 1.52
N GLY A 36 -15.60 8.84 1.01
CA GLY A 36 -16.11 8.56 -0.33
C GLY A 36 -17.51 7.94 -0.35
N GLN A 37 -17.94 7.52 -1.54
CA GLN A 37 -19.23 6.85 -1.69
C GLN A 37 -19.19 5.43 -1.15
N VAL A 38 -20.26 5.01 -0.50
CA VAL A 38 -20.36 3.70 0.13
C VAL A 38 -21.70 3.04 -0.22
N ASN A 39 -21.67 1.75 -0.51
CA ASN A 39 -22.85 0.93 -0.72
C ASN A 39 -23.29 0.18 0.55
N ASP A 40 -24.45 -0.47 0.49
CA ASP A 40 -25.02 -1.18 1.62
C ASP A 40 -24.13 -2.34 2.11
N SER A 41 -23.45 -3.06 1.22
CA SER A 41 -22.55 -4.16 1.58
C SER A 41 -21.33 -3.68 2.35
N GLN A 42 -20.76 -2.56 1.95
CA GLN A 42 -19.63 -1.91 2.63
C GLN A 42 -20.05 -1.39 4.02
N MET A 43 -21.25 -0.84 4.13
CA MET A 43 -21.82 -0.43 5.42
C MET A 43 -22.02 -1.63 6.35
N VAL A 44 -22.56 -2.74 5.85
CA VAL A 44 -22.72 -3.98 6.61
C VAL A 44 -21.36 -4.48 7.11
N ALA A 45 -20.33 -4.50 6.25
CA ALA A 45 -18.99 -4.91 6.63
C ALA A 45 -18.41 -4.04 7.76
N LEU A 46 -18.56 -2.72 7.68
CA LEU A 46 -18.11 -1.81 8.74
C LEU A 46 -18.84 -2.09 10.07
N LEU A 47 -20.14 -2.26 10.03
CA LEU A 47 -20.96 -2.51 11.24
C LEU A 47 -20.63 -3.86 11.89
N ILE A 48 -20.31 -4.89 11.09
CA ILE A 48 -19.84 -6.19 11.61
C ILE A 48 -18.53 -6.00 12.37
N VAL A 49 -17.55 -5.28 11.80
CA VAL A 49 -16.26 -5.00 12.45
C VAL A 49 -16.46 -4.17 13.73
N ALA A 50 -17.32 -3.14 13.66
CA ALA A 50 -17.67 -2.30 14.81
C ALA A 50 -18.30 -3.13 15.95
N ASP A 51 -19.17 -4.08 15.62
CA ASP A 51 -19.81 -4.96 16.61
C ASP A 51 -18.81 -5.97 17.21
N GLN A 52 -17.96 -6.56 16.38
CA GLN A 52 -16.93 -7.53 16.79
C GLN A 52 -15.96 -6.95 17.84
N TYR A 53 -15.48 -5.72 17.60
CA TYR A 53 -14.53 -5.03 18.47
C TYR A 53 -15.21 -4.06 19.44
N LYS A 54 -16.54 -3.98 19.44
CA LYS A 54 -17.34 -3.02 20.24
C LYS A 54 -16.94 -1.55 20.04
N LEU A 55 -16.37 -1.24 18.88
CA LEU A 55 -15.92 0.11 18.52
C LEU A 55 -17.11 1.01 18.17
N ASN A 56 -17.00 2.28 18.53
CA ASN A 56 -18.02 3.29 18.23
C ASN A 56 -17.68 4.02 16.91
N PRO A 57 -18.44 3.78 15.84
CA PRO A 57 -18.20 4.45 14.58
C PRO A 57 -18.61 5.94 14.62
N PHE A 58 -19.54 6.35 15.49
CA PHE A 58 -19.99 7.75 15.59
C PHE A 58 -18.94 8.68 16.20
N THR A 59 -18.06 8.15 17.05
CA THR A 59 -16.94 8.90 17.65
C THR A 59 -15.65 8.78 16.84
N LYS A 60 -15.70 8.16 15.65
CA LYS A 60 -14.53 7.88 14.79
C LYS A 60 -13.49 6.95 15.42
N GLU A 61 -13.88 6.15 16.42
CA GLU A 61 -13.00 5.05 16.87
C GLU A 61 -12.78 4.04 15.75
N LEU A 62 -13.79 3.84 14.89
CA LEU A 62 -13.72 3.05 13.67
C LEU A 62 -14.30 3.83 12.49
N TYR A 63 -13.59 3.81 11.38
CA TYR A 63 -14.03 4.31 10.07
C TYR A 63 -13.46 3.44 8.96
N ALA A 64 -13.79 3.68 7.70
CA ALA A 64 -13.27 2.86 6.61
C ALA A 64 -13.00 3.66 5.35
N PHE A 65 -12.02 3.18 4.59
CA PHE A 65 -11.84 3.53 3.19
C PHE A 65 -12.53 2.45 2.33
N PRO A 66 -13.34 2.84 1.33
CA PRO A 66 -13.76 1.91 0.29
C PRO A 66 -12.55 1.41 -0.49
N ASP A 67 -12.51 0.11 -0.78
CA ASP A 67 -11.53 -0.46 -1.71
C ASP A 67 -12.13 -0.59 -3.13
N LYS A 68 -11.26 -0.87 -4.13
CA LYS A 68 -11.65 -1.03 -5.53
C LYS A 68 -12.47 -2.29 -5.80
N ASN A 69 -12.34 -3.31 -4.95
CA ASN A 69 -13.01 -4.59 -5.09
C ASN A 69 -14.38 -4.62 -4.40
N ASN A 70 -14.96 -3.45 -4.18
CA ASN A 70 -16.23 -3.28 -3.49
C ASN A 70 -16.22 -3.72 -2.01
N GLY A 71 -15.03 -3.87 -1.41
CA GLY A 71 -14.80 -4.12 0.00
C GLY A 71 -14.57 -2.83 0.79
N ILE A 72 -14.02 -2.99 1.99
CA ILE A 72 -13.59 -1.88 2.84
C ILE A 72 -12.21 -2.18 3.45
N VAL A 73 -11.47 -1.13 3.78
CA VAL A 73 -10.30 -1.17 4.65
C VAL A 73 -10.68 -0.51 5.98
N PRO A 74 -10.99 -1.28 7.04
CA PRO A 74 -11.40 -0.74 8.34
C PRO A 74 -10.21 -0.08 9.04
N VAL A 75 -10.40 1.14 9.49
CA VAL A 75 -9.38 1.93 10.20
C VAL A 75 -9.82 2.18 11.63
N VAL A 76 -8.96 1.85 12.57
CA VAL A 76 -9.17 2.14 13.99
C VAL A 76 -8.27 3.30 14.40
N GLY A 77 -8.88 4.35 14.95
CA GLY A 77 -8.16 5.48 15.53
C GLY A 77 -7.38 5.06 16.79
N VAL A 78 -6.41 5.88 17.19
CA VAL A 78 -5.59 5.58 18.38
C VAL A 78 -6.42 5.40 19.64
N ASP A 79 -7.51 6.15 19.79
CA ASP A 79 -8.41 6.04 20.95
C ASP A 79 -9.19 4.72 20.91
N GLY A 80 -9.61 4.27 19.72
CA GLY A 80 -10.22 2.96 19.52
C GLY A 80 -9.24 1.83 19.85
N TRP A 81 -7.98 1.91 19.41
CA TRP A 81 -6.95 0.95 19.78
C TRP A 81 -6.71 0.94 21.30
N ALA A 82 -6.57 2.09 21.92
CA ALA A 82 -6.41 2.20 23.37
C ALA A 82 -7.59 1.54 24.11
N ARG A 83 -8.81 1.76 23.64
CA ARG A 83 -10.01 1.19 24.28
C ARG A 83 -10.04 -0.33 24.16
N ILE A 84 -9.90 -0.91 22.96
CA ILE A 84 -9.99 -2.38 22.81
C ILE A 84 -8.83 -3.11 23.53
N ILE A 85 -7.68 -2.46 23.69
CA ILE A 85 -6.58 -3.00 24.50
C ILE A 85 -6.96 -3.00 25.98
N ASN A 86 -7.43 -1.86 26.52
CA ASN A 86 -7.77 -1.73 27.94
C ASN A 86 -9.01 -2.54 28.35
N GLU A 87 -9.98 -2.74 27.44
CA GLU A 87 -11.16 -3.57 27.68
C GLU A 87 -10.89 -5.07 27.57
N ASN A 88 -9.71 -5.48 27.08
CA ASN A 88 -9.38 -6.91 27.00
C ASN A 88 -9.19 -7.49 28.39
N PRO A 89 -9.94 -8.57 28.77
CA PRO A 89 -9.87 -9.15 30.13
C PRO A 89 -8.47 -9.62 30.52
N GLN A 90 -7.64 -9.97 29.57
CA GLN A 90 -6.29 -10.46 29.80
C GLN A 90 -5.23 -9.36 29.86
N PHE A 91 -5.62 -8.11 29.59
CA PHE A 91 -4.68 -6.98 29.68
C PHE A 91 -4.27 -6.73 31.13
N ASP A 92 -2.97 -6.70 31.37
CA ASP A 92 -2.39 -6.43 32.70
C ASP A 92 -1.60 -5.12 32.74
N GLY A 93 -1.09 -4.68 31.60
CA GLY A 93 -0.39 -3.41 31.46
C GLY A 93 0.46 -3.34 30.20
N MET A 94 0.99 -2.16 29.92
CA MET A 94 1.95 -1.96 28.84
C MET A 94 3.05 -0.98 29.23
N GLU A 95 4.21 -1.20 28.64
CA GLU A 95 5.40 -0.35 28.79
C GLU A 95 5.93 0.07 27.42
N PHE A 96 6.55 1.24 27.39
CA PHE A 96 7.24 1.74 26.20
C PHE A 96 8.69 2.07 26.55
N SER A 97 9.60 1.65 25.69
CA SER A 97 10.98 2.12 25.69
C SER A 97 11.32 2.71 24.32
N MET A 98 12.04 3.83 24.34
CA MET A 98 12.45 4.53 23.13
C MET A 98 13.93 4.88 23.27
N ASP A 99 14.69 4.73 22.19
CA ASP A 99 16.09 5.14 22.17
C ASP A 99 16.23 6.67 22.32
N GLN A 100 17.43 7.13 22.66
CA GLN A 100 17.67 8.57 22.90
C GLN A 100 17.41 9.42 21.65
N GLN A 101 17.73 8.90 20.47
CA GLN A 101 17.54 9.56 19.19
C GLN A 101 16.06 9.57 18.76
N GLY A 102 15.24 8.67 19.28
CA GLY A 102 13.84 8.50 18.89
C GLY A 102 13.68 7.80 17.54
N THR A 103 14.65 6.92 17.21
CA THR A 103 14.67 6.16 15.95
C THR A 103 13.98 4.81 16.05
N GLU A 104 13.83 4.29 17.26
CA GLU A 104 13.09 3.06 17.54
C GLU A 104 12.21 3.20 18.77
N CYS A 105 11.12 2.45 18.80
CA CYS A 105 10.21 2.36 19.94
C CYS A 105 9.78 0.92 20.14
N THR A 106 10.00 0.39 21.32
CA THR A 106 9.54 -0.93 21.75
C THR A 106 8.34 -0.78 22.67
N CYS A 107 7.26 -1.48 22.34
CA CYS A 107 6.12 -1.69 23.23
C CYS A 107 6.20 -3.10 23.82
N LYS A 108 5.92 -3.22 25.13
CA LYS A 108 5.72 -4.49 25.81
C LYS A 108 4.31 -4.52 26.38
N ILE A 109 3.56 -5.59 26.10
CA ILE A 109 2.25 -5.83 26.69
C ILE A 109 2.31 -7.04 27.59
N TYR A 110 1.84 -6.85 28.82
CA TYR A 110 1.70 -7.89 29.83
C TYR A 110 0.28 -8.42 29.83
N ARG A 111 0.14 -9.73 29.97
CA ARG A 111 -1.17 -10.41 30.04
C ARG A 111 -1.27 -11.20 31.34
N LYS A 112 -2.48 -11.19 31.94
CA LYS A 112 -2.78 -11.91 33.18
C LYS A 112 -2.64 -13.44 33.06
N ASP A 113 -2.81 -13.98 31.85
CA ASP A 113 -2.75 -15.41 31.55
C ASP A 113 -1.38 -15.91 31.09
N ARG A 114 -0.34 -15.05 31.11
CA ARG A 114 1.01 -15.38 30.64
C ARG A 114 2.08 -14.78 31.54
N SER A 115 3.17 -15.51 31.72
CA SER A 115 4.32 -15.08 32.53
C SER A 115 5.31 -14.17 31.79
N HIS A 116 5.24 -14.15 30.46
CA HIS A 116 6.18 -13.37 29.63
C HIS A 116 5.41 -12.29 28.86
N ALA A 117 5.99 -11.10 28.81
CA ALA A 117 5.46 -10.02 28.00
C ALA A 117 5.59 -10.32 26.50
N ILE A 118 4.61 -9.89 25.72
CA ILE A 118 4.73 -9.79 24.26
C ILE A 118 5.38 -8.45 23.95
N SER A 119 6.35 -8.42 23.04
CA SER A 119 7.03 -7.19 22.64
C SER A 119 7.01 -7.00 21.13
N ALA A 120 6.94 -5.75 20.70
CA ALA A 120 7.12 -5.34 19.32
C ALA A 120 7.95 -4.06 19.28
N THR A 121 8.92 -4.01 18.37
CA THR A 121 9.76 -2.83 18.12
C THR A 121 9.46 -2.31 16.73
N GLU A 122 9.25 -1.01 16.65
CA GLU A 122 9.00 -0.30 15.39
C GLU A 122 10.09 0.76 15.16
N TYR A 123 10.47 0.93 13.90
CA TYR A 123 11.58 1.79 13.49
C TYR A 123 11.08 3.00 12.72
N MET A 124 11.62 4.18 13.05
CA MET A 124 11.27 5.43 12.40
C MET A 124 11.46 5.39 10.88
N ALA A 125 12.53 4.76 10.43
CA ALA A 125 12.86 4.65 9.01
C ALA A 125 11.80 3.88 8.20
N GLU A 126 11.11 2.91 8.82
CA GLU A 126 10.08 2.09 8.18
C GLU A 126 8.68 2.71 8.31
N CYS A 127 8.41 3.38 9.44
CA CYS A 127 7.09 3.86 9.78
C CYS A 127 6.78 5.26 9.26
N LYS A 128 7.79 6.16 9.22
CA LYS A 128 7.59 7.58 8.95
C LYS A 128 6.93 7.82 7.60
N ARG A 129 5.90 8.71 7.62
CA ARG A 129 5.23 9.20 6.42
C ARG A 129 5.33 10.72 6.32
N ASN A 130 5.12 11.23 5.10
CA ASN A 130 5.11 12.67 4.87
C ASN A 130 3.71 13.26 5.15
N THR A 131 3.24 13.11 6.39
CA THR A 131 1.96 13.65 6.86
C THR A 131 2.19 14.59 8.03
N GLN A 132 1.26 15.51 8.26
CA GLN A 132 1.36 16.52 9.31
C GLN A 132 1.59 15.93 10.72
N PRO A 133 0.91 14.83 11.16
CA PRO A 133 1.20 14.21 12.45
C PRO A 133 2.64 13.69 12.57
N TRP A 134 3.18 13.08 11.51
CA TRP A 134 4.56 12.60 11.48
C TRP A 134 5.60 13.73 11.46
N GLN A 135 5.26 14.89 10.89
CA GLN A 135 6.14 16.05 10.89
C GLN A 135 6.16 16.73 12.27
N SER A 136 4.99 16.89 12.90
CA SER A 136 4.86 17.60 14.17
C SER A 136 5.21 16.76 15.39
N HIS A 137 4.88 15.45 15.40
CA HIS A 137 5.02 14.58 16.56
C HIS A 137 5.54 13.17 16.20
N PRO A 138 6.72 13.04 15.56
CA PRO A 138 7.20 11.76 15.04
C PRO A 138 7.36 10.69 16.12
N ARG A 139 7.87 11.05 17.31
CA ARG A 139 8.04 10.10 18.42
C ARG A 139 6.70 9.57 18.96
N ARG A 140 5.66 10.41 18.97
CA ARG A 140 4.31 9.99 19.36
C ARG A 140 3.75 8.99 18.33
N MET A 141 3.90 9.28 17.05
CA MET A 141 3.44 8.41 15.98
C MET A 141 4.15 7.05 16.02
N LEU A 142 5.46 7.04 16.22
CA LEU A 142 6.23 5.79 16.35
C LEU A 142 5.75 4.95 17.53
N ARG A 143 5.47 5.59 18.69
CA ARG A 143 4.91 4.90 19.86
C ARG A 143 3.54 4.28 19.56
N HIS A 144 2.66 4.99 18.81
CA HIS A 144 1.37 4.44 18.41
C HIS A 144 1.56 3.20 17.52
N LYS A 145 2.52 3.22 16.58
CA LYS A 145 2.85 2.04 15.75
C LYS A 145 3.27 0.85 16.60
N ALA A 146 4.22 1.04 17.50
CA ALA A 146 4.69 -0.02 18.40
C ALA A 146 3.55 -0.59 19.26
N MET A 147 2.66 0.26 19.79
CA MET A 147 1.48 -0.18 20.55
C MET A 147 0.57 -1.07 19.71
N ILE A 148 0.23 -0.64 18.51
CA ILE A 148 -0.71 -1.35 17.62
C ILE A 148 -0.16 -2.69 17.22
N GLN A 149 1.10 -2.78 16.79
CA GLN A 149 1.73 -4.04 16.40
C GLN A 149 1.86 -4.99 17.60
N CYS A 150 2.24 -4.47 18.77
CA CYS A 150 2.31 -5.28 19.97
C CYS A 150 0.93 -5.82 20.38
N ALA A 151 -0.13 -5.00 20.30
CA ALA A 151 -1.50 -5.41 20.62
C ALA A 151 -2.03 -6.49 19.68
N ARG A 152 -1.72 -6.42 18.38
CA ARG A 152 -2.06 -7.48 17.41
C ARG A 152 -1.45 -8.82 17.80
N LEU A 153 -0.17 -8.83 18.18
CA LEU A 153 0.50 -10.05 18.62
C LEU A 153 -0.02 -10.54 19.98
N ALA A 154 -0.32 -9.61 20.88
CA ALA A 154 -0.76 -9.95 22.23
C ALA A 154 -2.19 -10.50 22.26
N PHE A 155 -3.12 -9.96 21.49
CA PHE A 155 -4.54 -10.24 21.57
C PHE A 155 -5.17 -10.85 20.32
N GLY A 156 -4.39 -10.98 19.23
CA GLY A 156 -4.87 -11.55 17.98
C GLY A 156 -5.82 -10.63 17.21
N PHE A 157 -5.70 -9.31 17.36
CA PHE A 157 -6.51 -8.37 16.59
C PHE A 157 -6.18 -8.45 15.10
N ALA A 158 -7.20 -8.71 14.28
CA ALA A 158 -7.07 -8.91 12.84
C ALA A 158 -8.14 -8.16 12.05
N GLY A 159 -7.85 -7.82 10.79
CA GLY A 159 -8.81 -7.16 9.89
C GLY A 159 -9.11 -5.70 10.24
N ILE A 160 -8.35 -5.10 11.13
CA ILE A 160 -8.39 -3.68 11.50
C ILE A 160 -6.99 -3.08 11.39
N TYR A 161 -6.90 -1.85 10.90
CA TYR A 161 -5.66 -1.20 10.56
C TYR A 161 -5.55 0.17 11.23
N ASP A 162 -4.34 0.68 11.39
CA ASP A 162 -4.15 2.10 11.64
C ASP A 162 -4.28 2.91 10.34
N GLN A 163 -4.38 4.23 10.46
CA GLN A 163 -4.60 5.09 9.31
C GLN A 163 -3.50 4.97 8.25
N ASP A 164 -2.22 4.94 8.66
CA ASP A 164 -1.11 4.89 7.71
C ASP A 164 -1.05 3.56 6.95
N GLU A 165 -1.37 2.44 7.61
CA GLU A 165 -1.47 1.13 6.97
C GLU A 165 -2.63 1.08 5.97
N ALA A 166 -3.80 1.58 6.38
CA ALA A 166 -4.98 1.63 5.53
C ALA A 166 -4.75 2.50 4.28
N GLU A 167 -4.09 3.66 4.44
CA GLU A 167 -3.73 4.51 3.31
C GLU A 167 -2.76 3.79 2.35
N ARG A 168 -1.75 3.07 2.87
CA ARG A 168 -0.83 2.27 2.03
C ARG A 168 -1.56 1.16 1.27
N ILE A 169 -2.54 0.50 1.89
CA ILE A 169 -3.35 -0.54 1.23
C ILE A 169 -4.13 0.09 0.08
N VAL A 170 -4.82 1.19 0.32
CA VAL A 170 -5.61 1.90 -0.69
C VAL A 170 -4.71 2.47 -1.79
N GLU A 171 -3.56 3.09 -1.46
CA GLU A 171 -2.57 3.60 -2.41
C GLU A 171 -2.04 2.48 -3.32
N ARG A 172 -1.72 1.32 -2.75
CA ARG A 172 -1.26 0.13 -3.50
C ARG A 172 -2.34 -0.38 -4.45
N ASP A 173 -3.59 -0.38 -4.02
CA ASP A 173 -4.73 -0.79 -4.85
C ASP A 173 -5.01 0.22 -5.99
N VAL A 174 -4.60 1.49 -5.85
CA VAL A 174 -4.75 2.53 -6.90
C VAL A 174 -3.59 2.51 -7.89
N THR A 175 -2.43 1.98 -7.49
CA THR A 175 -1.35 1.78 -8.44
C THR A 175 -1.79 0.67 -9.40
N PRO A 176 -1.99 0.93 -10.71
CA PRO A 176 -2.22 -0.14 -11.67
C PRO A 176 -1.08 -1.13 -11.47
N ALA A 177 -1.38 -2.42 -11.35
CA ALA A 177 -0.37 -3.44 -11.48
C ALA A 177 0.38 -3.07 -12.77
N GLU A 178 1.69 -2.78 -12.69
CA GLU A 178 2.48 -2.55 -13.88
C GLU A 178 2.21 -3.78 -14.75
N GLN A 179 1.47 -3.56 -15.85
CA GLN A 179 1.25 -4.61 -16.82
C GLN A 179 2.65 -4.97 -17.29
N TYR A 180 3.14 -6.12 -16.84
CA TYR A 180 4.44 -6.63 -17.29
C TYR A 180 4.25 -7.00 -18.76
N GLU A 181 4.70 -6.12 -19.63
CA GLU A 181 4.80 -6.42 -21.06
C GLU A 181 6.14 -7.11 -21.26
N ASP A 182 6.10 -8.36 -21.72
CA ASP A 182 7.31 -9.09 -22.10
C ASP A 182 7.90 -8.48 -23.37
N VAL A 183 9.03 -7.83 -23.22
CA VAL A 183 9.75 -7.15 -24.30
C VAL A 183 10.95 -7.96 -24.82
N SER A 184 11.10 -9.21 -24.41
CA SER A 184 12.28 -10.03 -24.71
C SER A 184 12.53 -10.16 -26.21
N GLU A 185 11.50 -10.44 -27.02
CA GLU A 185 11.62 -10.52 -28.48
C GLU A 185 12.02 -9.19 -29.10
N ALA A 186 11.45 -8.09 -28.65
CA ALA A 186 11.77 -6.76 -29.16
C ALA A 186 13.20 -6.35 -28.80
N ILE A 187 13.68 -6.70 -27.62
CA ILE A 187 15.07 -6.49 -27.20
C ILE A 187 16.03 -7.28 -28.06
N CYS A 188 15.73 -8.54 -28.39
CA CYS A 188 16.54 -9.33 -29.31
C CYS A 188 16.64 -8.66 -30.69
N LEU A 189 15.52 -8.25 -31.28
CA LEU A 189 15.49 -7.55 -32.57
C LEU A 189 16.32 -6.24 -32.56
N ILE A 190 16.26 -5.50 -31.48
CA ILE A 190 17.06 -4.27 -31.29
C ILE A 190 18.55 -4.62 -31.20
N LYS A 191 18.94 -5.65 -30.46
CA LYS A 191 20.33 -6.06 -30.29
C LYS A 191 20.94 -6.67 -31.55
N ASP A 192 20.12 -7.37 -32.33
CA ASP A 192 20.56 -8.04 -33.57
C ASP A 192 20.56 -7.11 -34.79
N SER A 193 20.17 -5.84 -34.64
CA SER A 193 20.13 -4.88 -35.74
C SER A 193 21.54 -4.62 -36.32
N PRO A 194 21.80 -4.91 -37.64
CA PRO A 194 23.13 -4.81 -38.22
C PRO A 194 23.54 -3.37 -38.53
N THR A 195 22.58 -2.48 -38.77
CA THR A 195 22.86 -1.07 -39.13
C THR A 195 22.11 -0.10 -38.19
N MET A 196 22.48 1.17 -38.23
CA MET A 196 21.80 2.24 -37.51
C MET A 196 20.37 2.45 -37.99
N GLU A 197 20.07 2.22 -39.28
CA GLU A 197 18.71 2.32 -39.85
C GLU A 197 17.83 1.19 -39.37
N ASP A 198 18.35 -0.04 -39.33
CA ASP A 198 17.63 -1.21 -38.79
C ASP A 198 17.35 -1.05 -37.30
N LEU A 199 18.35 -0.55 -36.55
CA LEU A 199 18.18 -0.23 -35.12
C LEU A 199 17.07 0.77 -34.89
N GLN A 200 16.98 1.82 -35.69
CA GLN A 200 15.97 2.85 -35.56
C GLN A 200 14.58 2.31 -35.92
N SER A 201 14.51 1.47 -36.93
CA SER A 201 13.27 0.80 -37.38
C SER A 201 12.75 -0.17 -36.31
N ALA A 202 13.63 -1.06 -35.80
CA ALA A 202 13.28 -2.03 -34.74
C ALA A 202 12.79 -1.31 -33.46
N PHE A 203 13.53 -0.29 -33.02
CA PHE A 203 13.15 0.51 -31.86
C PHE A 203 11.79 1.24 -32.07
N SER A 204 11.57 1.86 -33.24
CA SER A 204 10.32 2.57 -33.52
C SER A 204 9.11 1.65 -33.50
N ASN A 205 9.24 0.42 -34.04
CA ASN A 205 8.20 -0.57 -34.04
C ASN A 205 7.89 -1.07 -32.62
N ALA A 206 8.93 -1.38 -31.85
CA ALA A 206 8.79 -1.78 -30.45
C ALA A 206 8.16 -0.66 -29.61
N TRP A 207 8.57 0.59 -29.79
CA TRP A 207 8.02 1.75 -29.07
C TRP A 207 6.52 1.98 -29.32
N LYS A 208 6.02 1.63 -30.52
CA LYS A 208 4.59 1.70 -30.85
C LYS A 208 3.79 0.55 -30.25
N ALA A 209 4.42 -0.63 -30.16
CA ALA A 209 3.77 -1.85 -29.63
C ALA A 209 3.64 -1.81 -28.10
N TYR A 210 4.71 -1.41 -27.40
CA TYR A 210 4.79 -1.44 -25.94
C TYR A 210 4.53 -0.06 -25.33
N LYS A 211 3.67 -0.02 -24.31
CA LYS A 211 3.14 1.25 -23.76
C LYS A 211 3.54 1.51 -22.32
N THR A 212 3.89 0.46 -21.57
CA THR A 212 4.26 0.59 -20.16
C THR A 212 5.61 1.29 -20.00
N LYS A 213 5.75 2.02 -18.89
CA LYS A 213 7.00 2.72 -18.58
C LYS A 213 8.18 1.74 -18.46
N GLY A 214 7.98 0.62 -17.74
CA GLY A 214 9.01 -0.41 -17.55
C GLY A 214 9.49 -1.04 -18.86
N ALA A 215 8.56 -1.36 -19.80
CA ALA A 215 8.90 -1.85 -21.13
C ALA A 215 9.70 -0.82 -21.93
N ARG A 216 9.28 0.45 -21.94
CA ARG A 216 9.96 1.52 -22.66
C ARG A 216 11.36 1.83 -22.12
N ASP A 217 11.55 1.76 -20.82
CA ASP A 217 12.86 1.94 -20.18
C ASP A 217 13.84 0.82 -20.62
N GLN A 218 13.38 -0.45 -20.67
CA GLN A 218 14.16 -1.58 -21.15
C GLN A 218 14.52 -1.47 -22.64
N LEU A 219 13.55 -1.10 -23.49
CA LEU A 219 13.78 -0.89 -24.92
C LEU A 219 14.79 0.25 -25.18
N THR A 220 14.70 1.32 -24.40
CA THR A 220 15.63 2.46 -24.50
C THR A 220 17.06 2.05 -24.14
N ALA A 221 17.21 1.30 -23.04
CA ALA A 221 18.51 0.79 -22.61
C ALA A 221 19.14 -0.14 -23.67
N ALA A 222 18.34 -1.06 -24.25
CA ALA A 222 18.81 -1.95 -25.32
C ALA A 222 19.26 -1.18 -26.57
N LYS A 223 18.48 -0.18 -26.99
CA LYS A 223 18.81 0.69 -28.12
C LYS A 223 20.12 1.45 -27.89
N ASP A 224 20.28 2.06 -26.73
CA ASP A 224 21.45 2.88 -26.41
C ASP A 224 22.71 2.01 -26.34
N GLN A 225 22.61 0.79 -25.81
CA GLN A 225 23.70 -0.17 -25.82
C GLN A 225 24.06 -0.58 -27.25
N ARG A 226 23.11 -0.96 -28.10
CA ARG A 226 23.38 -1.37 -29.48
C ARG A 226 23.93 -0.24 -30.32
N LYS A 227 23.44 0.97 -30.15
CA LYS A 227 23.96 2.17 -30.79
C LYS A 227 25.44 2.39 -30.48
N LYS A 228 25.87 2.19 -29.25
CA LYS A 228 27.26 2.30 -28.85
C LYS A 228 28.12 1.24 -29.53
N GLU A 229 27.65 -0.02 -29.58
CA GLU A 229 28.35 -1.12 -30.25
C GLU A 229 28.55 -0.85 -31.76
N LEU A 230 27.49 -0.36 -32.43
CA LEU A 230 27.59 -0.02 -33.87
C LEU A 230 28.51 1.14 -34.17
N LEU A 231 28.70 2.09 -33.25
CA LEU A 231 29.63 3.21 -33.39
C LEU A 231 31.08 2.84 -33.06
N GLU A 232 31.29 1.80 -32.25
CA GLU A 232 32.61 1.31 -31.85
C GLU A 232 33.11 0.17 -32.75
N ALA A 233 32.27 -0.35 -33.66
CA ALA A 233 32.66 -1.41 -34.59
C ALA A 233 33.73 -0.90 -35.56
N PRO A 234 34.84 -1.63 -35.76
CA PRO A 234 35.87 -1.25 -36.71
C PRO A 234 35.31 -1.20 -38.15
N ILE A 235 35.61 -0.16 -38.89
CA ILE A 235 35.27 -0.04 -40.30
C ILE A 235 36.19 -0.98 -41.06
N ASP A 236 35.68 -2.12 -41.54
CA ASP A 236 36.40 -2.96 -42.50
C ASP A 236 36.51 -2.17 -43.82
N VAL A 237 37.67 -1.55 -44.02
CA VAL A 237 38.00 -0.94 -45.30
C VAL A 237 38.54 -2.07 -46.19
N GLU A 238 37.72 -2.64 -47.08
CA GLU A 238 38.19 -3.45 -48.18
C GLU A 238 39.09 -2.56 -49.08
N PHE A 239 40.40 -2.82 -49.04
CA PHE A 239 41.33 -2.27 -50.01
C PHE A 239 41.19 -3.05 -51.33
N GLU A 240 40.53 -2.47 -52.33
CA GLU A 240 40.67 -2.96 -53.73
C GLU A 240 42.10 -2.68 -54.19
N GLU A 241 42.91 -3.72 -54.28
CA GLU A 241 44.18 -3.69 -55.03
C GLU A 241 43.87 -3.49 -56.51
N THR A 242 43.97 -2.26 -56.98
CA THR A 242 44.05 -2.00 -58.43
C THR A 242 45.41 -2.43 -58.90
N GLY A 243 45.52 -3.63 -59.53
CA GLY A 243 46.65 -4.10 -60.22
C GLY A 243 46.93 -3.23 -61.44
N ASP A 244 48.05 -2.54 -61.40
CA ASP A 244 48.59 -1.81 -62.55
C ASP A 244 49.62 -2.74 -63.25
N ASP A 245 49.11 -3.45 -64.27
CA ASP A 245 49.92 -4.19 -65.21
C ASP A 245 50.47 -3.24 -66.31
N ARG A 246 51.72 -2.81 -66.22
CA ARG A 246 52.45 -2.29 -67.35
C ARG A 246 53.78 -2.97 -67.48
N ALA A 247 53.78 -3.89 -68.45
CA ALA A 247 54.96 -4.39 -69.10
C ALA A 247 55.68 -3.29 -69.92
N ALA A 248 56.97 -3.29 -69.85
CA ALA A 248 57.93 -3.10 -71.00
C ALA A 248 59.36 -3.46 -70.57
#